data_f7d4654754e8bd06e4185241efb68092
#
_entry.id   f7d4654754e8bd06e4185241efb68092
#
_cell.length_a   1.000
_cell.length_b   1.000
_cell.length_c   1.000
_cell.angle_alpha   90.00
_cell.angle_beta   90.00
_cell.angle_gamma   90.00
#
_symmetry.space_group_name_H-M   'P 1'
#
loop_
_entity.id
_entity.type
_entity.pdbx_description
1 polymer ?
#
loop_
_entity_poly.entity_id
_entity_poly.type
_entity_poly.pdbx_seq_one_letter_code
_entity_poly.pdbx_strand_id
1 'polypeptide(L)'
;MNIILLVLGFILLLKGADWFVDGASSIASRFGIPQLIIGLTIVAMGTSLPEAFVSITAALKSNAAITIGNVVGSNILNVGIILGITALIRPLHIQNSTIKYEMPFMILVTLVLILLGINTTISRLDGMIMWLFFLGYL
;
A
#
# COMPACT_ATOMS: atom_id res chain seq x y z
N MET A 1 7.36 27.84 10.85
CA MET A 1 7.47 26.67 11.77
C MET A 1 6.80 25.42 11.21
N ASN A 2 5.56 25.52 10.74
CA ASN A 2 4.79 24.34 10.25
C ASN A 2 5.39 23.66 8.99
N ILE A 3 5.95 24.45 8.04
CA ILE A 3 6.54 23.88 6.81
C ILE A 3 7.82 23.09 7.13
N ILE A 4 8.67 23.59 8.02
CA ILE A 4 9.89 22.89 8.42
C ILE A 4 9.55 21.57 9.11
N LEU A 5 8.57 21.58 10.02
CA LEU A 5 8.10 20.36 10.69
C LEU A 5 7.47 19.38 9.70
N LEU A 6 6.73 19.87 8.71
CA LEU A 6 6.16 19.04 7.65
C LEU A 6 7.26 18.35 6.82
N VAL A 7 8.24 19.13 6.34
CA VAL A 7 9.35 18.60 5.54
C VAL A 7 10.20 17.61 6.36
N LEU A 8 10.50 17.95 7.61
CA LEU A 8 11.26 17.06 8.50
C LEU A 8 10.49 15.75 8.76
N GLY A 9 9.20 15.85 9.06
CA GLY A 9 8.34 14.68 9.27
C GLY A 9 8.25 13.79 8.03
N PHE A 10 8.19 14.39 6.84
CA PHE A 10 8.17 13.64 5.58
C PHE A 10 9.50 12.92 5.32
N ILE A 11 10.63 13.59 5.56
CA ILE A 11 11.97 12.98 5.44
C ILE A 11 12.11 11.81 6.42
N LEU A 12 11.70 11.99 7.67
CA LEU A 12 11.78 10.93 8.69
C LEU A 12 10.89 9.74 8.34
N LEU A 13 9.71 9.99 7.78
CA LEU A 13 8.79 8.95 7.35
C LEU A 13 9.38 8.10 6.21
N LEU A 14 9.92 8.74 5.17
CA LEU A 14 10.56 8.06 4.06
C LEU A 14 11.79 7.28 4.52
N LYS A 15 12.69 7.89 5.32
CA LYS A 15 13.88 7.22 5.84
C LYS A 15 13.53 6.06 6.78
N GLY A 16 12.50 6.20 7.58
CA GLY A 16 12.00 5.13 8.44
C GLY A 16 11.48 3.94 7.63
N ALA A 17 10.75 4.18 6.54
CA ALA A 17 10.30 3.13 5.62
C ALA A 17 11.49 2.43 4.94
N ASP A 18 12.49 3.17 4.44
CA ASP A 18 13.71 2.61 3.86
C ASP A 18 14.44 1.68 4.86
N TRP A 19 14.69 2.16 6.08
CA TRP A 19 15.35 1.36 7.12
C TRP A 19 14.56 0.12 7.52
N PHE A 20 13.23 0.23 7.56
CA PHE A 20 12.36 -0.93 7.81
C PHE A 20 12.52 -1.98 6.71
N VAL A 21 12.46 -1.58 5.44
CA VAL A 21 12.61 -2.48 4.29
C VAL A 21 13.97 -3.15 4.30
N ASP A 22 15.05 -2.38 4.47
CA ASP A 22 16.43 -2.91 4.49
C ASP A 22 16.64 -3.89 5.65
N GLY A 23 16.20 -3.52 6.85
CA GLY A 23 16.33 -4.35 8.04
C GLY A 23 15.54 -5.64 7.94
N ALA A 24 14.25 -5.54 7.59
CA ALA A 24 13.36 -6.70 7.49
C ALA A 24 13.78 -7.64 6.35
N SER A 25 14.19 -7.09 5.19
CA SER A 25 14.71 -7.88 4.06
C SER A 25 16.00 -8.60 4.42
N SER A 26 16.91 -7.95 5.15
CA SER A 26 18.16 -8.54 5.62
C SER A 26 17.89 -9.72 6.56
N ILE A 27 16.96 -9.57 7.50
CA ILE A 27 16.56 -10.65 8.42
C ILE A 27 15.93 -11.80 7.65
N ALA A 28 14.95 -11.52 6.77
CA ALA A 28 14.28 -12.53 5.98
C ALA A 28 15.24 -13.34 5.09
N SER A 29 16.22 -12.67 4.48
CA SER A 29 17.27 -13.31 3.69
C SER A 29 18.13 -14.28 4.53
N ARG A 30 18.41 -13.94 5.80
CA ARG A 30 19.15 -14.84 6.70
C ARG A 30 18.37 -16.11 7.05
N PHE A 31 17.05 -16.06 7.03
CA PHE A 31 16.17 -17.22 7.20
C PHE A 31 15.96 -18.01 5.90
N GLY A 32 16.64 -17.64 4.81
CA GLY A 32 16.56 -18.35 3.53
C GLY A 32 15.27 -18.07 2.75
N ILE A 33 14.55 -17.00 3.08
CA ILE A 33 13.34 -16.61 2.34
C ILE A 33 13.76 -16.14 0.94
N PRO A 34 13.13 -16.66 -0.14
CA PRO A 34 13.44 -16.25 -1.50
C PRO A 34 13.25 -14.74 -1.73
N GLN A 35 14.15 -14.12 -2.48
CA GLN A 35 14.11 -12.66 -2.75
C GLN A 35 12.80 -12.20 -3.40
N LEU A 36 12.17 -13.05 -4.20
CA LEU A 36 10.87 -12.76 -4.80
C LEU A 36 9.79 -12.57 -3.72
N ILE A 37 9.74 -13.45 -2.73
CA ILE A 37 8.78 -13.36 -1.62
C ILE A 37 9.04 -12.11 -0.79
N ILE A 38 10.33 -11.82 -0.49
CA ILE A 38 10.71 -10.60 0.23
C ILE A 38 10.22 -9.35 -0.53
N GLY A 39 10.41 -9.31 -1.85
CA GLY A 39 9.94 -8.21 -2.68
C GLY A 39 8.42 -8.04 -2.69
N LEU A 40 7.70 -9.14 -2.86
CA LEU A 40 6.23 -9.13 -2.93
C LEU A 40 5.54 -8.86 -1.58
N THR A 41 6.24 -9.08 -0.46
CA THR A 41 5.67 -8.88 0.88
C THR A 41 6.33 -7.71 1.62
N ILE A 42 7.56 -7.90 2.10
CA ILE A 42 8.25 -6.94 2.98
C ILE A 42 8.48 -5.60 2.28
N VAL A 43 9.00 -5.64 1.04
CA VAL A 43 9.25 -4.41 0.29
C VAL A 43 7.94 -3.72 -0.08
N ALA A 44 6.95 -4.47 -0.57
CA ALA A 44 5.63 -3.94 -0.92
C ALA A 44 4.93 -3.30 0.30
N MET A 45 4.97 -3.95 1.46
CA MET A 45 4.44 -3.39 2.71
C MET A 45 5.22 -2.16 3.15
N GLY A 46 6.56 -2.19 3.07
CA GLY A 46 7.43 -1.09 3.48
C GLY A 46 7.22 0.18 2.65
N THR A 47 7.04 0.04 1.35
CA THR A 47 6.74 1.18 0.46
C THR A 47 5.37 1.78 0.71
N SER A 48 4.43 1.02 1.28
CA SER A 48 3.09 1.50 1.67
C SER A 48 3.01 2.01 3.12
N LEU A 49 4.09 1.94 3.90
CA LEU A 49 4.11 2.47 5.28
C LEU A 49 3.81 3.97 5.36
N PRO A 50 4.38 4.85 4.50
CA PRO A 50 4.04 6.26 4.50
C PRO A 50 2.54 6.52 4.35
N GLU A 51 1.90 5.85 3.40
CA GLU A 51 0.46 5.95 3.16
C GLU A 51 -0.35 5.43 4.35
N ALA A 52 0.09 4.33 4.97
CA ALA A 52 -0.56 3.77 6.15
C ALA A 52 -0.49 4.75 7.34
N PHE A 53 0.67 5.35 7.61
CA PHE A 53 0.82 6.33 8.68
C PHE A 53 -0.03 7.58 8.47
N VAL A 54 -0.07 8.11 7.25
CA VAL A 54 -0.93 9.26 6.89
C VAL A 54 -2.39 8.90 7.09
N SER A 55 -2.84 7.75 6.60
CA SER A 55 -4.23 7.31 6.68
C SER A 55 -4.65 7.03 8.12
N ILE A 56 -3.83 6.34 8.92
CA ILE A 56 -4.11 6.07 10.34
C ILE A 56 -4.18 7.39 11.12
N THR A 57 -3.23 8.30 10.91
CA THR A 57 -3.22 9.59 11.59
C THR A 57 -4.45 10.43 11.23
N ALA A 58 -4.87 10.43 9.96
CA ALA A 58 -6.06 11.11 9.49
C ALA A 58 -7.33 10.49 10.12
N ALA A 59 -7.41 9.17 10.19
CA ALA A 59 -8.52 8.46 10.81
C ALA A 59 -8.63 8.76 12.31
N LEU A 60 -7.51 8.78 13.03
CA LEU A 60 -7.47 9.17 14.46
C LEU A 60 -7.94 10.61 14.70
N LYS A 61 -7.77 11.49 13.69
CA LYS A 61 -8.29 12.87 13.71
C LYS A 61 -9.68 12.99 13.11
N SER A 62 -10.39 11.87 12.91
CA SER A 62 -11.74 11.82 12.31
C SER A 62 -11.82 12.44 10.92
N ASN A 63 -10.73 12.39 10.14
CA ASN A 63 -10.70 12.92 8.79
C ASN A 63 -10.70 11.78 7.75
N ALA A 64 -11.86 11.17 7.56
CA ALA A 64 -12.06 10.06 6.63
C ALA A 64 -11.74 10.43 5.17
N ALA A 65 -11.99 11.69 4.77
CA ALA A 65 -11.73 12.14 3.40
C ALA A 65 -10.24 12.06 3.03
N ILE A 66 -9.34 12.42 3.95
CA ILE A 66 -7.89 12.29 3.74
C ILE A 66 -7.51 10.81 3.65
N THR A 67 -8.06 9.96 4.52
CA THR A 67 -7.77 8.51 4.51
C THR A 67 -8.13 7.88 3.16
N ILE A 68 -9.36 8.08 2.71
CA ILE A 68 -9.83 7.51 1.43
C ILE A 68 -9.09 8.13 0.25
N GLY A 69 -8.93 9.45 0.25
CA GLY A 69 -8.21 10.17 -0.81
C GLY A 69 -6.75 9.72 -0.93
N ASN A 70 -6.06 9.46 0.19
CA ASN A 70 -4.70 8.96 0.20
C ASN A 70 -4.60 7.54 -0.40
N VAL A 71 -5.47 6.62 0.02
CA VAL A 71 -5.46 5.23 -0.48
C VAL A 71 -5.82 5.16 -1.98
N VAL A 72 -6.91 5.82 -2.37
CA VAL A 72 -7.35 5.82 -3.78
C VAL A 72 -6.36 6.60 -4.65
N GLY A 73 -5.90 7.76 -4.19
CA GLY A 73 -4.98 8.62 -4.93
C GLY A 73 -3.62 7.94 -5.17
N SER A 74 -3.04 7.27 -4.17
CA SER A 74 -1.79 6.53 -4.34
C SER A 74 -1.93 5.37 -5.33
N ASN A 75 -3.06 4.64 -5.32
CA ASN A 75 -3.30 3.59 -6.29
C ASN A 75 -3.41 4.14 -7.73
N ILE A 76 -4.15 5.23 -7.93
CA ILE A 76 -4.25 5.89 -9.25
C ILE A 76 -2.88 6.34 -9.73
N LEU A 77 -2.08 6.93 -8.86
CA LEU A 77 -0.75 7.42 -9.16
C LEU A 77 0.20 6.26 -9.51
N ASN A 78 0.18 5.18 -8.74
CA ASN A 78 1.00 4.00 -8.96
C ASN A 78 0.67 3.33 -10.31
N VAL A 79 -0.61 3.17 -10.63
CA VAL A 79 -1.03 2.55 -11.91
C VAL A 79 -0.89 3.54 -13.07
N GLY A 80 -1.40 4.75 -12.94
CA GLY A 80 -1.44 5.72 -14.05
C GLY A 80 -0.07 6.31 -14.38
N ILE A 81 0.67 6.76 -13.37
CA ILE A 81 1.96 7.44 -13.58
C ILE A 81 3.11 6.44 -13.54
N ILE A 82 3.30 5.73 -12.44
CA ILE A 82 4.51 4.90 -12.27
C ILE A 82 4.51 3.76 -13.28
N LEU A 83 3.48 2.94 -13.29
CA LEU A 83 3.38 1.82 -14.23
C LEU A 83 3.26 2.31 -15.69
N GLY A 84 2.46 3.36 -15.93
CA GLY A 84 2.27 3.95 -17.25
C GLY A 84 3.56 4.50 -17.85
N ILE A 85 4.31 5.32 -17.12
CA ILE A 85 5.59 5.87 -17.58
C ILE A 85 6.62 4.77 -17.76
N THR A 86 6.69 3.82 -16.81
CA THR A 86 7.63 2.69 -16.93
C THR A 86 7.37 1.88 -18.20
N ALA A 87 6.10 1.61 -18.53
CA ALA A 87 5.72 0.89 -19.74
C ALA A 87 6.04 1.66 -21.04
N LEU A 88 5.99 3.00 -21.00
CA LEU A 88 6.41 3.84 -22.12
C LEU A 88 7.93 3.79 -22.36
N ILE A 89 8.71 3.70 -21.30
CA ILE A 89 10.18 3.64 -21.39
C ILE A 89 10.63 2.23 -21.80
N ARG A 90 10.01 1.20 -21.24
CA ARG A 90 10.35 -0.21 -21.53
C ARG A 90 9.12 -1.10 -21.39
N PRO A 91 8.86 -2.00 -22.39
CA PRO A 91 7.80 -2.99 -22.26
C PRO A 91 7.94 -3.84 -21.00
N LEU A 92 6.86 -3.98 -20.24
CA LEU A 92 6.82 -4.73 -19.01
C LEU A 92 6.32 -6.15 -19.28
N HIS A 93 7.08 -7.14 -18.82
CA HIS A 93 6.65 -8.53 -18.85
C HIS A 93 5.92 -8.85 -17.55
N ILE A 94 4.63 -9.14 -17.67
CA ILE A 94 3.77 -9.48 -16.52
C ILE A 94 3.80 -11.00 -16.34
N GLN A 95 4.04 -11.45 -15.11
CA GLN A 95 4.01 -12.88 -14.79
C GLN A 95 2.59 -13.43 -14.86
N ASN A 96 2.45 -14.69 -15.27
CA ASN A 96 1.15 -15.34 -15.34
C ASN A 96 0.46 -15.45 -13.97
N SER A 97 1.21 -15.56 -12.88
CA SER A 97 0.69 -15.53 -11.51
C SER A 97 -0.02 -14.21 -11.21
N THR A 98 0.61 -13.10 -11.58
CA THR A 98 0.05 -11.75 -11.39
C THR A 98 -1.29 -11.60 -12.10
N ILE A 99 -1.39 -12.05 -13.36
CA ILE A 99 -2.64 -11.98 -14.13
C ILE A 99 -3.73 -12.90 -13.56
N LYS A 100 -3.35 -14.11 -13.08
CA LYS A 100 -4.32 -15.13 -12.64
C LYS A 100 -4.81 -14.95 -11.21
N TYR A 101 -3.97 -14.43 -10.33
CA TYR A 101 -4.26 -14.38 -8.89
C TYR A 101 -4.25 -12.95 -8.34
N GLU A 102 -3.19 -12.19 -8.55
CA GLU A 102 -3.02 -10.89 -7.92
C GLU A 102 -3.97 -9.83 -8.47
N MET A 103 -4.07 -9.71 -9.81
CA MET A 103 -5.00 -8.74 -10.43
C MET A 103 -6.47 -9.03 -10.13
N PRO A 104 -6.99 -10.29 -10.26
CA PRO A 104 -8.36 -10.59 -9.88
C PRO A 104 -8.63 -10.35 -8.39
N PHE A 105 -7.67 -10.66 -7.53
CA PHE A 105 -7.80 -10.40 -6.09
C PHE A 105 -7.87 -8.90 -5.80
N MET A 106 -7.01 -8.10 -6.43
CA MET A 106 -7.04 -6.64 -6.30
C MET A 106 -8.39 -6.06 -6.76
N ILE A 107 -8.92 -6.54 -7.89
CA ILE A 107 -10.24 -6.11 -8.39
C ILE A 107 -11.33 -6.50 -7.38
N LEU A 108 -11.30 -7.72 -6.87
CA LEU A 108 -12.25 -8.20 -5.86
C LEU A 108 -12.24 -7.30 -4.61
N VAL A 109 -11.06 -7.03 -4.05
CA VAL A 109 -10.91 -6.19 -2.85
C VAL A 109 -11.40 -4.76 -3.13
N THR A 110 -11.14 -4.22 -4.32
CA THR A 110 -11.63 -2.90 -4.72
C THR A 110 -13.16 -2.88 -4.82
N LEU A 111 -13.77 -3.91 -5.40
CA LEU A 111 -15.24 -4.02 -5.47
C LEU A 111 -15.85 -4.15 -4.08
N VAL A 112 -15.25 -4.95 -3.19
CA VAL A 112 -15.68 -5.05 -1.79
C VAL A 112 -15.61 -3.69 -1.10
N LEU A 113 -14.52 -2.95 -1.27
CA LEU A 113 -14.38 -1.60 -0.69
C LEU A 113 -15.49 -0.66 -1.19
N ILE A 114 -15.80 -0.69 -2.49
CA ILE A 114 -16.88 0.13 -3.07
C ILE A 114 -18.23 -0.27 -2.47
N LEU A 115 -18.52 -1.58 -2.35
CA LEU A 115 -19.77 -2.07 -1.78
C LEU A 115 -19.93 -1.66 -0.31
N LEU A 116 -18.87 -1.78 0.48
CA LEU A 116 -18.86 -1.37 1.89
C LEU A 116 -19.01 0.14 2.06
N GLY A 117 -18.48 0.92 1.10
CA GLY A 117 -18.55 2.39 1.10
C GLY A 117 -19.82 3.01 0.48
N ILE A 118 -20.76 2.22 -0.04
CA ILE A 118 -21.98 2.73 -0.70
C ILE A 118 -22.81 3.64 0.24
N ASN A 119 -22.83 3.31 1.52
CA ASN A 119 -23.53 4.11 2.54
C ASN A 119 -22.77 5.37 2.99
N THR A 120 -21.68 5.73 2.28
CA THR A 120 -20.79 6.88 2.57
C THR A 120 -20.04 6.80 3.90
N THR A 121 -20.10 5.67 4.60
CA THR A 121 -19.41 5.44 5.86
C THR A 121 -18.72 4.07 5.83
N ILE A 122 -17.48 4.01 6.30
CA ILE A 122 -16.78 2.74 6.52
C ILE A 122 -16.76 2.47 8.02
N SER A 123 -17.52 1.47 8.43
CA SER A 123 -17.65 1.07 9.82
C SER A 123 -16.44 0.23 10.31
N ARG A 124 -16.38 -0.03 11.62
CA ARG A 124 -15.36 -0.93 12.17
C ARG A 124 -15.49 -2.36 11.64
N LEU A 125 -16.70 -2.82 11.38
CA LEU A 125 -16.96 -4.13 10.77
C LEU A 125 -16.41 -4.19 9.35
N ASP A 126 -16.62 -3.15 8.54
CA ASP A 126 -16.07 -3.06 7.19
C ASP A 126 -14.54 -3.09 7.21
N GLY A 127 -13.94 -2.40 8.16
CA GLY A 127 -12.48 -2.44 8.39
C GLY A 127 -12.00 -3.85 8.74
N MET A 128 -12.73 -4.60 9.59
CA MET A 128 -12.38 -5.99 9.92
C MET A 128 -12.48 -6.90 8.69
N ILE A 129 -13.51 -6.74 7.86
CA ILE A 129 -13.65 -7.48 6.60
C ILE A 129 -12.45 -7.22 5.70
N MET A 130 -12.05 -5.95 5.50
CA MET A 130 -10.88 -5.60 4.70
C MET A 130 -9.59 -6.19 5.27
N TRP A 131 -9.45 -6.22 6.60
CA TRP A 131 -8.31 -6.87 7.26
C TRP A 131 -8.26 -8.38 7.01
N LEU A 132 -9.41 -9.08 7.01
CA LEU A 132 -9.47 -10.50 6.67
C LEU A 132 -9.03 -10.76 5.21
N PHE A 133 -9.43 -9.91 4.27
CA PHE A 133 -8.92 -9.99 2.89
C PHE A 133 -7.40 -9.79 2.84
N PHE A 134 -6.86 -8.83 3.58
CA PHE A 134 -5.41 -8.60 3.64
C PHE A 134 -4.67 -9.82 4.20
N LEU A 135 -5.14 -10.40 5.32
CA LEU A 135 -4.54 -11.62 5.89
C LEU A 135 -4.65 -12.83 4.97
N GLY A 136 -5.74 -12.93 4.20
CA GLY A 136 -5.91 -13.99 3.19
C GLY A 136 -5.00 -13.84 1.97
N TYR A 137 -4.51 -12.62 1.70
CA TYR A 137 -3.54 -12.35 0.64
C TYR A 137 -2.12 -12.76 1.03
N LEU A 138 -1.73 -12.56 2.28
CA LEU A 138 -0.40 -12.91 2.82
C LEU A 138 -0.20 -14.42 2.90
#